data_62df96d57cad3a716b8bcc216b36f3c2
#
_entry.id   62df96d57cad3a716b8bcc216b36f3c2
#
_cell.length_a   1.000
_cell.length_b   1.000
_cell.length_c   1.000
_cell.angle_alpha   90.00
_cell.angle_beta   90.00
_cell.angle_gamma   90.00
#
_symmetry.space_group_name_H-M   'P 1'
#
loop_
_entity.id
_entity.type
_entity.pdbx_description
1 polymer ?
#
loop_
_entity_poly.entity_id
_entity_poly.type
_entity_poly.pdbx_seq_one_letter_code
_entity_poly.pdbx_strand_id
1 'polypeptide(L)'
;MREYRIKDTLILACDHGYGNIKSCHSVFKASAEVSETAPIFSKDYVKFKDKYYVIGEGHKSFLADKIADDDYYILTLVAIAKELALRGLKEAKIHLAVGLPLKWVKTQRDSFKAYLLRNRYVNFEYREKEYLVEIAGCTEIGRAHV
;
A
#
# COMPACT_ATOMS: atom_id res chain seq x y z
N MET A 1 -7.78 -0.78 17.79
CA MET A 1 -6.54 -1.06 17.08
C MET A 1 -5.42 -0.16 17.56
N ARG A 2 -4.25 -0.69 17.73
CA ARG A 2 -3.14 0.06 18.31
C ARG A 2 -2.36 0.83 17.27
N GLU A 3 -1.88 1.99 17.67
CA GLU A 3 -0.93 2.75 16.92
C GLU A 3 0.44 2.58 17.57
N TYR A 4 1.43 2.18 16.78
CA TYR A 4 2.79 1.98 17.28
C TYR A 4 3.71 3.02 16.68
N ARG A 5 4.53 3.64 17.54
CA ARG A 5 5.55 4.60 17.10
C ARG A 5 6.89 4.23 17.71
N ILE A 6 7.94 4.32 16.91
CA ILE A 6 9.32 4.20 17.37
C ILE A 6 9.97 5.53 17.04
N LYS A 7 10.26 6.34 18.06
CA LYS A 7 10.67 7.73 17.88
C LYS A 7 9.59 8.47 17.10
N ASP A 8 9.93 9.01 15.93
CA ASP A 8 8.96 9.73 15.09
C ASP A 8 8.36 8.84 14.01
N THR A 9 8.65 7.55 14.06
CA THR A 9 8.24 6.63 13.01
C THR A 9 6.95 5.92 13.40
N LEU A 10 5.96 5.97 12.53
CA LEU A 10 4.69 5.28 12.70
C LEU A 10 4.81 3.90 12.05
N ILE A 11 4.47 2.85 12.77
CA ILE A 11 4.47 1.50 12.22
C ILE A 11 3.07 1.18 11.70
N LEU A 12 2.98 0.88 10.41
CA LEU A 12 1.71 0.52 9.77
C LEU A 12 1.79 -0.91 9.25
N ALA A 13 0.83 -1.72 9.65
CA ALA A 13 0.73 -3.11 9.20
C ALA A 13 -0.11 -3.18 7.92
N CYS A 14 0.32 -4.01 6.99
CA CYS A 14 -0.40 -4.23 5.74
C CYS A 14 -0.25 -5.69 5.31
N ASP A 15 -1.38 -6.38 5.18
CA ASP A 15 -1.40 -7.76 4.70
C ASP A 15 -1.74 -7.77 3.22
N HIS A 16 -0.82 -8.26 2.40
CA HIS A 16 -0.95 -8.31 0.94
C HIS A 16 -1.51 -9.68 0.53
N GLY A 17 -2.82 -9.84 0.68
CA GLY A 17 -3.50 -11.04 0.20
C GLY A 17 -3.69 -11.03 -1.31
N TYR A 18 -4.22 -12.11 -1.85
CA TYR A 18 -4.48 -12.20 -3.29
C TYR A 18 -5.77 -11.52 -3.70
N GLY A 19 -6.79 -11.57 -2.85
CA GLY A 19 -8.08 -10.97 -3.13
C GLY A 19 -8.29 -9.62 -2.47
N ASN A 20 -7.71 -9.43 -1.29
CA ASN A 20 -7.88 -8.23 -0.49
C ASN A 20 -6.58 -7.77 0.13
N ILE A 21 -6.51 -6.46 0.33
CA ILE A 21 -5.46 -5.83 1.12
C ILE A 21 -6.07 -5.50 2.48
N LYS A 22 -5.36 -5.80 3.56
CA LYS A 22 -5.81 -5.50 4.92
C LYS A 22 -4.81 -4.60 5.61
N SER A 23 -5.29 -3.58 6.26
CA SER A 23 -4.50 -2.79 7.19
C SER A 23 -5.16 -2.87 8.56
N CYS A 24 -4.65 -2.11 9.53
CA CYS A 24 -5.19 -2.14 10.89
C CYS A 24 -6.69 -1.83 10.94
N HIS A 25 -7.17 -0.93 10.11
CA HIS A 25 -8.54 -0.44 10.18
C HIS A 25 -9.30 -0.57 8.87
N SER A 26 -8.74 -1.21 7.86
CA SER A 26 -9.41 -1.30 6.56
C SER A 26 -9.14 -2.61 5.86
N VAL A 27 -10.11 -3.00 5.03
CA VAL A 27 -10.01 -4.14 4.12
C VAL A 27 -10.56 -3.65 2.80
N PHE A 28 -9.83 -3.84 1.72
CA PHE A 28 -10.32 -3.43 0.41
C PHE A 28 -9.83 -4.41 -0.66
N LYS A 29 -10.50 -4.40 -1.80
CA LYS A 29 -10.21 -5.32 -2.89
C LYS A 29 -8.84 -5.03 -3.48
N ALA A 30 -8.03 -6.06 -3.70
CA ALA A 30 -6.69 -5.95 -4.27
C ALA A 30 -6.79 -5.79 -5.79
N SER A 31 -7.33 -4.66 -6.23
CA SER A 31 -7.59 -4.38 -7.63
C SER A 31 -7.36 -2.91 -7.91
N ALA A 32 -6.59 -2.62 -8.95
CA ALA A 32 -6.32 -1.26 -9.39
C ALA A 32 -6.27 -1.24 -10.91
N GLU A 33 -6.90 -0.24 -11.52
CA GLU A 33 -6.92 -0.09 -12.97
C GLU A 33 -6.32 1.26 -13.34
N VAL A 34 -5.28 1.24 -14.17
CA VAL A 34 -4.56 2.45 -14.56
C VAL A 34 -5.34 3.23 -15.62
N SER A 35 -5.31 4.56 -15.52
CA SER A 35 -5.90 5.46 -16.51
C SER A 35 -4.99 6.68 -16.70
N GLU A 36 -4.94 7.19 -17.92
CA GLU A 36 -4.18 8.40 -18.22
C GLU A 36 -4.93 9.67 -17.82
N THR A 37 -6.24 9.58 -17.60
CA THR A 37 -7.08 10.72 -17.24
C THR A 37 -7.78 10.49 -15.92
N ALA A 38 -8.13 11.59 -15.24
CA ALA A 38 -8.83 11.53 -13.98
C ALA A 38 -10.19 10.84 -14.13
N PRO A 39 -10.53 9.90 -13.23
CA PRO A 39 -11.83 9.25 -13.28
C PRO A 39 -12.97 10.26 -13.07
N ILE A 40 -14.05 10.11 -13.83
CA ILE A 40 -15.19 11.00 -13.76
C ILE A 40 -16.19 10.55 -12.69
N PHE A 41 -16.39 9.23 -12.58
CA PHE A 41 -17.45 8.67 -11.74
C PHE A 41 -16.97 8.07 -10.44
N SER A 42 -15.66 8.10 -10.16
CA SER A 42 -15.13 7.53 -8.95
C SER A 42 -14.13 8.49 -8.31
N LYS A 43 -14.20 8.61 -6.97
CA LYS A 43 -13.18 9.34 -6.21
C LYS A 43 -12.18 8.40 -5.56
N ASP A 44 -12.42 7.10 -5.63
CA ASP A 44 -11.53 6.10 -5.04
C ASP A 44 -10.40 5.78 -6.00
N TYR A 45 -9.52 6.75 -6.18
CA TYR A 45 -8.37 6.61 -7.07
C TYR A 45 -7.13 7.23 -6.45
N VAL A 46 -5.98 6.72 -6.89
CA VAL A 46 -4.66 7.27 -6.54
C VAL A 46 -4.11 8.00 -7.77
N LYS A 47 -3.60 9.20 -7.57
CA LYS A 47 -2.79 9.88 -8.58
C LYS A 47 -1.33 9.78 -8.16
N PHE A 48 -0.51 9.15 -9.00
CA PHE A 48 0.89 8.94 -8.72
C PHE A 48 1.69 9.02 -10.02
N LYS A 49 2.68 9.92 -10.06
CA LYS A 49 3.54 10.14 -11.23
C LYS A 49 2.74 10.30 -12.54
N ASP A 50 1.77 11.20 -12.50
CA ASP A 50 0.94 11.59 -13.66
C ASP A 50 0.02 10.49 -14.19
N LYS A 51 -0.18 9.42 -13.44
CA LYS A 51 -1.14 8.38 -13.78
C LYS A 51 -2.19 8.26 -12.70
N TYR A 52 -3.37 7.80 -13.08
CA TYR A 52 -4.48 7.58 -12.17
C TYR A 52 -4.74 6.08 -12.06
N TYR A 53 -4.97 5.61 -10.84
CA TYR A 53 -5.21 4.20 -10.57
C TYR A 53 -6.54 4.09 -9.82
N VAL A 54 -7.55 3.55 -10.48
CA VAL A 54 -8.87 3.39 -9.88
C VAL A 54 -8.87 2.12 -9.04
N ILE A 55 -9.26 2.26 -7.78
CA ILE A 55 -9.16 1.19 -6.80
C ILE A 55 -10.47 0.41 -6.72
N GLY A 56 -10.37 -0.92 -6.65
CA GLY A 56 -11.54 -1.77 -6.51
C GLY A 56 -12.25 -2.10 -7.80
N GLU A 57 -11.81 -1.51 -8.91
CA GLU A 57 -12.37 -1.78 -10.23
C GLU A 57 -11.39 -2.58 -11.08
N GLY A 58 -11.89 -3.12 -12.19
CA GLY A 58 -11.09 -3.97 -13.04
C GLY A 58 -11.01 -5.39 -12.50
N HIS A 59 -10.38 -6.24 -13.24
CA HIS A 59 -10.24 -7.64 -12.91
C HIS A 59 -8.77 -8.00 -12.87
N LYS A 60 -8.28 -8.29 -11.68
CA LYS A 60 -6.86 -8.64 -11.49
C LYS A 60 -6.74 -10.14 -11.37
N SER A 61 -6.02 -10.76 -12.28
CA SER A 61 -5.72 -12.19 -12.19
C SER A 61 -4.77 -12.44 -11.02
N PHE A 62 -4.82 -13.65 -10.49
CA PHE A 62 -3.84 -14.09 -9.51
C PHE A 62 -2.44 -13.98 -10.11
N LEU A 63 -1.55 -13.34 -9.38
CA LEU A 63 -0.16 -13.20 -9.78
C LEU A 63 0.73 -13.89 -8.76
N ALA A 64 1.57 -14.80 -9.24
CA ALA A 64 2.57 -15.43 -8.40
C ALA A 64 3.66 -14.44 -8.01
N ASP A 65 3.96 -13.49 -8.90
CA ASP A 65 4.95 -12.45 -8.68
C ASP A 65 4.23 -11.10 -8.51
N LYS A 66 4.14 -10.64 -7.27
CA LYS A 66 3.45 -9.38 -6.94
C LYS A 66 4.24 -8.13 -7.32
N ILE A 67 5.47 -8.29 -7.77
CA ILE A 67 6.26 -7.14 -8.21
C ILE A 67 6.27 -6.97 -9.73
N ALA A 68 5.50 -7.79 -10.46
CA ALA A 68 5.47 -7.75 -11.92
C ALA A 68 4.94 -6.43 -12.48
N ASP A 69 4.12 -5.71 -11.72
CA ASP A 69 3.59 -4.40 -12.11
C ASP A 69 3.50 -3.49 -10.87
N ASP A 70 2.95 -2.30 -11.06
CA ASP A 70 2.87 -1.31 -9.99
C ASP A 70 1.64 -1.44 -9.11
N ASP A 71 0.74 -2.36 -9.41
CA ASP A 71 -0.55 -2.42 -8.71
C ASP A 71 -0.41 -2.62 -7.21
N TYR A 72 0.43 -3.55 -6.77
CA TYR A 72 0.59 -3.78 -5.33
C TYR A 72 1.30 -2.62 -4.63
N TYR A 73 2.15 -1.90 -5.35
CA TYR A 73 2.76 -0.68 -4.82
C TYR A 73 1.67 0.38 -4.57
N ILE A 74 0.83 0.59 -5.57
CA ILE A 74 -0.28 1.55 -5.47
C ILE A 74 -1.26 1.14 -4.37
N LEU A 75 -1.59 -0.15 -4.26
CA LEU A 75 -2.47 -0.64 -3.22
C LEU A 75 -1.88 -0.43 -1.82
N THR A 76 -0.56 -0.53 -1.70
CA THR A 76 0.12 -0.21 -0.43
C THR A 76 -0.03 1.27 -0.10
N LEU A 77 0.09 2.15 -1.08
CA LEU A 77 -0.14 3.59 -0.87
C LEU A 77 -1.56 3.86 -0.40
N VAL A 78 -2.54 3.14 -0.94
CA VAL A 78 -3.94 3.26 -0.50
C VAL A 78 -4.07 2.87 0.97
N ALA A 79 -3.45 1.75 1.37
CA ALA A 79 -3.47 1.31 2.77
C ALA A 79 -2.87 2.37 3.68
N ILE A 80 -1.74 2.95 3.28
CA ILE A 80 -1.10 4.03 4.03
C ILE A 80 -2.03 5.23 4.15
N ALA A 81 -2.62 5.67 3.04
CA ALA A 81 -3.50 6.84 3.03
C ALA A 81 -4.72 6.63 3.93
N LYS A 82 -5.33 5.45 3.88
CA LYS A 82 -6.48 5.15 4.72
C LYS A 82 -6.12 5.22 6.21
N GLU A 83 -4.97 4.69 6.59
CA GLU A 83 -4.52 4.74 7.98
C GLU A 83 -4.16 6.15 8.43
N LEU A 84 -3.50 6.92 7.56
CA LEU A 84 -3.17 8.31 7.88
C LEU A 84 -4.43 9.19 7.97
N ALA A 85 -5.40 8.97 7.10
CA ALA A 85 -6.66 9.73 7.14
C ALA A 85 -7.38 9.53 8.47
N LEU A 86 -7.38 8.30 9.00
CA LEU A 86 -7.99 8.03 10.31
C LEU A 86 -7.31 8.79 11.44
N ARG A 87 -6.03 9.10 11.29
CA ARG A 87 -5.24 9.83 12.28
C ARG A 87 -5.20 11.32 12.03
N GLY A 88 -5.85 11.79 10.96
CA GLY A 88 -5.81 13.20 10.58
C GLY A 88 -4.46 13.67 10.08
N LEU A 89 -3.63 12.75 9.56
CA LEU A 89 -2.29 13.06 9.09
C LEU A 89 -2.23 13.05 7.57
N LYS A 90 -1.44 13.95 7.00
CA LYS A 90 -1.13 13.98 5.57
C LYS A 90 0.35 13.76 5.30
N GLU A 91 1.16 13.81 6.33
CA GLU A 91 2.60 13.56 6.24
C GLU A 91 2.99 12.65 7.37
N ALA A 92 3.87 11.69 7.09
CA ALA A 92 4.35 10.78 8.12
C ALA A 92 5.63 10.10 7.67
N LYS A 93 6.44 9.75 8.66
CA LYS A 93 7.54 8.80 8.46
C LYS A 93 7.02 7.45 8.93
N ILE A 94 7.07 6.45 8.07
CA ILE A 94 6.46 5.17 8.36
C ILE A 94 7.45 4.01 8.20
N HIS A 95 7.20 2.97 8.98
CA HIS A 95 7.83 1.66 8.82
C HIS A 95 6.71 0.67 8.49
N LEU A 96 6.80 0.00 7.36
CA LEU A 96 5.79 -0.97 6.95
C LEU A 96 6.06 -2.33 7.61
N ALA A 97 5.03 -2.92 8.20
CA ALA A 97 5.06 -4.29 8.65
C ALA A 97 4.14 -5.09 7.72
N VAL A 98 4.71 -5.92 6.86
CA VAL A 98 3.93 -6.56 5.80
C VAL A 98 3.75 -8.05 6.06
N GLY A 99 2.54 -8.55 5.80
CA GLY A 99 2.24 -9.97 5.84
C GLY A 99 2.26 -10.56 4.45
N LEU A 100 3.02 -11.62 4.27
CA LEU A 100 3.17 -12.30 2.97
C LEU A 100 2.83 -13.77 3.13
N PRO A 101 2.47 -14.46 2.02
CA PRO A 101 2.22 -15.89 2.08
C PRO A 101 3.41 -16.65 2.64
N LEU A 102 3.16 -17.56 3.57
CA LEU A 102 4.22 -18.33 4.22
C LEU A 102 5.03 -19.17 3.24
N LYS A 103 4.40 -19.62 2.17
CA LYS A 103 5.07 -20.44 1.16
C LYS A 103 6.00 -19.66 0.24
N TRP A 104 6.04 -18.35 0.35
CA TRP A 104 6.97 -17.56 -0.45
C TRP A 104 8.39 -17.83 0.03
N VAL A 105 9.29 -18.10 -0.91
CA VAL A 105 10.71 -18.31 -0.58
C VAL A 105 11.35 -16.98 -0.21
N LYS A 106 12.49 -17.07 0.50
CA LYS A 106 13.15 -15.89 1.01
C LYS A 106 13.46 -14.85 -0.08
N THR A 107 13.89 -15.32 -1.26
CA THR A 107 14.22 -14.42 -2.37
C THR A 107 13.03 -13.60 -2.81
N GLN A 108 11.85 -14.20 -2.89
CA GLN A 108 10.62 -13.49 -3.25
C GLN A 108 10.24 -12.46 -2.19
N ARG A 109 10.41 -12.80 -0.91
CA ARG A 109 10.11 -11.88 0.19
C ARG A 109 11.05 -10.69 0.18
N ASP A 110 12.34 -10.94 -0.03
CA ASP A 110 13.35 -9.87 -0.10
C ASP A 110 13.09 -8.96 -1.30
N SER A 111 12.72 -9.53 -2.44
CA SER A 111 12.38 -8.75 -3.63
C SER A 111 11.15 -7.88 -3.41
N PHE A 112 10.14 -8.39 -2.71
CA PHE A 112 8.94 -7.62 -2.43
C PHE A 112 9.23 -6.47 -1.47
N LYS A 113 10.07 -6.69 -0.47
CA LYS A 113 10.49 -5.63 0.44
C LYS A 113 11.24 -4.53 -0.32
N ALA A 114 12.18 -4.91 -1.19
CA ALA A 114 12.91 -3.95 -2.00
C ALA A 114 11.97 -3.17 -2.92
N TYR A 115 10.98 -3.83 -3.49
CA TYR A 115 9.96 -3.23 -4.32
C TYR A 115 9.18 -2.16 -3.55
N LEU A 116 8.76 -2.45 -2.32
CA LEU A 116 8.04 -1.46 -1.50
C LEU A 116 8.92 -0.32 -1.03
N LEU A 117 10.23 -0.54 -0.93
CA LEU A 117 11.18 0.48 -0.46
C LEU A 117 11.83 1.26 -1.60
N ARG A 118 11.42 1.02 -2.84
CA ARG A 118 12.09 1.62 -4.01
C ARG A 118 12.09 3.16 -4.02
N ASN A 119 11.12 3.77 -3.37
CA ASN A 119 11.07 5.22 -3.19
C ASN A 119 11.03 5.53 -1.71
N ARG A 120 12.04 6.23 -1.21
CA ARG A 120 12.05 6.61 0.21
C ARG A 120 10.99 7.66 0.50
N TYR A 121 10.85 8.64 -0.38
CA TYR A 121 9.85 9.70 -0.22
C TYR A 121 8.83 9.56 -1.33
N VAL A 122 7.55 9.51 -0.95
CA VAL A 122 6.47 9.31 -1.91
C VAL A 122 5.44 10.41 -1.71
N ASN A 123 5.17 11.13 -2.79
CA ASN A 123 4.11 12.13 -2.84
C ASN A 123 3.02 11.59 -3.76
N PHE A 124 1.82 11.44 -3.24
CA PHE A 124 0.72 10.91 -4.02
C PHE A 124 -0.60 11.51 -3.55
N GLU A 125 -1.63 11.39 -4.39
CA GLU A 125 -2.96 11.88 -4.06
C GLU A 125 -3.90 10.67 -3.96
N TYR A 126 -4.73 10.66 -2.92
CA TYR A 126 -5.77 9.64 -2.76
C TYR A 126 -7.06 10.30 -2.32
N ARG A 127 -8.14 10.03 -3.05
CA ARG A 127 -9.46 10.65 -2.81
C ARG A 127 -9.35 12.17 -2.72
N GLU A 128 -8.61 12.74 -3.68
CA GLU A 128 -8.42 14.18 -3.84
C GLU A 128 -7.65 14.85 -2.69
N LYS A 129 -6.96 14.07 -1.86
CA LYS A 129 -6.09 14.59 -0.79
C LYS A 129 -4.65 14.20 -1.07
N GLU A 130 -3.73 15.13 -0.87
CA GLU A 130 -2.32 14.86 -1.06
C GLU A 130 -1.67 14.31 0.21
N TYR A 131 -0.81 13.32 0.02
CA TYR A 131 -0.05 12.70 1.10
C TYR A 131 1.42 12.72 0.74
N LEU A 132 2.25 12.99 1.74
CA LEU A 132 3.70 12.91 1.61
C LEU A 132 4.20 11.98 2.71
N VAL A 133 4.79 10.87 2.30
CA VAL A 133 5.27 9.88 3.27
C VAL A 133 6.73 9.56 3.03
N GLU A 134 7.44 9.31 4.13
CA GLU A 134 8.78 8.73 4.09
C GLU A 134 8.64 7.27 4.50
N ILE A 135 8.94 6.35 3.59
CA ILE A 135 8.94 4.92 3.89
C ILE A 135 10.34 4.56 4.37
N ALA A 136 10.50 4.54 5.69
CA ALA A 136 11.82 4.40 6.30
C ALA A 136 12.29 2.95 6.34
N GLY A 137 11.39 1.99 6.29
CA GLY A 137 11.76 0.59 6.31
C GLY A 137 10.56 -0.32 6.13
N CYS A 138 10.83 -1.61 6.01
CA CYS A 138 9.82 -2.63 5.81
C CYS A 138 10.27 -3.92 6.48
N THR A 139 9.41 -4.51 7.28
CA THR A 139 9.65 -5.79 7.94
C THR A 139 8.57 -6.77 7.53
N GLU A 140 8.98 -7.97 7.16
CA GLU A 140 8.04 -9.04 6.87
C GLU A 140 7.62 -9.70 8.19
N ILE A 141 6.31 -9.90 8.37
CA ILE A 141 5.76 -10.54 9.56
C ILE A 141 4.85 -11.68 9.15
N GLY A 142 4.59 -12.60 10.07
CA GLY A 142 3.62 -13.66 9.82
C GLY A 142 2.23 -13.06 9.61
N ARG A 143 1.46 -13.65 8.70
CA ARG A 143 0.12 -13.12 8.36
C ARG A 143 -0.82 -13.07 9.56
N ALA A 144 -0.63 -13.96 10.53
CA ALA A 144 -1.46 -13.98 11.71
C ALA A 144 -1.27 -12.75 12.62
N HIS A 145 -0.21 -11.98 12.38
CA HIS A 145 0.10 -10.80 13.18
C HIS A 145 -0.38 -9.48 12.59
N VAL A 146 -1.03 -9.55 11.44
CA VAL A 146 -1.51 -8.35 10.76
C VAL A 146 -2.92 -7.98 11.17
#